data_a6acbe80d99b4d1585bb098ae09ff6ce
#
_entry.id   a6acbe80d99b4d1585bb098ae09ff6ce
#
_cell.length_a   1.000
_cell.length_b   1.000
_cell.length_c   1.000
_cell.angle_alpha   90.00
_cell.angle_beta   90.00
_cell.angle_gamma   90.00
#
_symmetry.space_group_name_H-M   'P 1'
#
loop_
_entity.id
_entity.type
_entity.pdbx_description
1 polymer ?
#
loop_
_entity_poly.entity_id
_entity_poly.type
_entity_poly.pdbx_seq_one_letter_code
_entity_poly.pdbx_strand_id
1 'polypeptide(L)'
;MPTFCRHGRLQANCPICSKQADTAPPPRAPRPARVRSGVVRTPKASSGIKVRRVERAPDDGYDNEFVPGLRSSADGARLADELAFSVARLDELTSDPPGLYAEVAAAGDPEEAAWLAFLIAYVSPGRGGDAWSEVEAARVPWSTGEVPSLDGIIGGPRTAHVPARGATTVEGYRAWAQRSGGQVAGLQGDAEWEPTRRFARSFERITLPGFSRGAKYEFFVTLGALGILPLEASTLAVGKDALDPVISAAKRVLGIGDAINLERRAAELARGAGVPFAALDLALFNFAASEDERSTMGARVAADPERRASIARALGIG
;
A
#
# COMPACT_ATOMS: atom_id res chain seq x y z
N MET A 1 -1.99 17.79 -51.32
CA MET A 1 -1.75 16.40 -50.90
C MET A 1 -2.90 15.98 -50.00
N PRO A 2 -3.50 14.80 -50.15
CA PRO A 2 -4.57 14.37 -49.30
C PRO A 2 -4.06 14.15 -47.86
N THR A 3 -4.70 14.81 -46.89
CA THR A 3 -4.35 14.74 -45.44
C THR A 3 -5.18 13.72 -44.75
N PHE A 4 -4.53 12.80 -44.04
CA PHE A 4 -5.21 11.81 -43.18
C PHE A 4 -5.42 12.40 -41.77
N CYS A 5 -6.60 12.17 -41.18
CA CYS A 5 -6.88 12.58 -39.82
C CYS A 5 -6.44 11.50 -38.80
N ARG A 6 -6.39 11.87 -37.51
CA ARG A 6 -6.04 10.97 -36.41
C ARG A 6 -6.91 9.70 -36.28
N HIS A 7 -8.01 9.62 -37.05
CA HIS A 7 -8.89 8.44 -37.09
C HIS A 7 -8.57 7.51 -38.25
N GLY A 8 -7.40 7.69 -38.93
CA GLY A 8 -6.93 6.84 -40.03
C GLY A 8 -7.71 6.97 -41.35
N ARG A 9 -8.52 8.04 -41.55
CA ARG A 9 -9.32 8.30 -42.74
C ARG A 9 -8.90 9.62 -43.40
N LEU A 10 -9.14 9.76 -44.70
CA LEU A 10 -9.03 11.04 -45.38
C LEU A 10 -9.90 12.07 -44.65
N GLN A 11 -9.35 13.25 -44.35
CA GLN A 11 -10.02 14.26 -43.52
C GLN A 11 -11.38 14.67 -44.07
N ALA A 12 -11.52 14.75 -45.40
CA ALA A 12 -12.78 15.04 -46.08
C ALA A 12 -13.86 13.94 -45.94
N ASN A 13 -13.45 12.70 -45.70
CA ASN A 13 -14.33 11.53 -45.60
C ASN A 13 -14.49 11.01 -44.16
N CYS A 14 -14.00 11.75 -43.18
CA CYS A 14 -14.16 11.37 -41.75
C CYS A 14 -15.42 12.02 -41.18
N PRO A 15 -16.42 11.24 -40.74
CA PRO A 15 -17.71 11.79 -40.21
C PRO A 15 -17.56 12.62 -38.94
N ILE A 16 -16.42 12.53 -38.26
CA ILE A 16 -16.10 13.31 -37.06
C ILE A 16 -15.39 14.61 -37.46
N CYS A 17 -14.43 14.55 -38.40
CA CYS A 17 -13.63 15.71 -38.79
C CYS A 17 -14.37 16.61 -39.81
N SER A 18 -15.24 16.05 -40.66
CA SER A 18 -16.06 16.86 -41.59
C SER A 18 -17.10 17.72 -40.86
N LYS A 19 -17.72 17.20 -39.77
CA LYS A 19 -18.65 17.98 -38.94
C LYS A 19 -17.98 19.09 -38.12
N GLN A 20 -16.67 19.00 -37.84
CA GLN A 20 -15.92 20.05 -37.15
C GLN A 20 -15.51 21.21 -38.08
N ALA A 21 -15.43 20.97 -39.40
CA ALA A 21 -15.12 22.00 -40.35
C ALA A 21 -16.27 23.00 -40.55
N ASP A 22 -17.52 22.56 -40.40
CA ASP A 22 -18.71 23.41 -40.56
C ASP A 22 -19.07 24.25 -39.34
N THR A 23 -18.40 24.05 -38.19
CA THR A 23 -18.66 24.75 -36.92
C THR A 23 -17.52 25.65 -36.44
N ALA A 24 -16.69 26.15 -37.36
CA ALA A 24 -15.65 27.12 -37.01
C ALA A 24 -16.30 28.44 -36.57
N PRO A 25 -16.13 28.90 -35.32
CA PRO A 25 -16.70 30.18 -34.87
C PRO A 25 -15.97 31.32 -35.60
N PRO A 26 -16.67 32.44 -35.88
CA PRO A 26 -16.08 33.60 -36.52
C PRO A 26 -14.89 34.15 -35.74
N PRO A 27 -13.89 34.79 -36.40
CA PRO A 27 -12.71 35.32 -35.72
C PRO A 27 -13.12 36.34 -34.66
N ARG A 28 -12.70 36.13 -33.41
CA ARG A 28 -12.97 37.03 -32.28
C ARG A 28 -12.23 38.37 -32.52
N ALA A 29 -12.97 39.45 -32.42
CA ALA A 29 -12.42 40.80 -32.36
C ALA A 29 -11.38 40.96 -31.24
N PRO A 30 -10.31 41.80 -31.44
CA PRO A 30 -9.29 42.01 -30.41
C PRO A 30 -9.92 42.57 -29.12
N ARG A 31 -9.68 41.88 -28.00
CA ARG A 31 -10.09 42.40 -26.67
C ARG A 31 -9.21 43.61 -26.32
N PRO A 32 -9.80 44.69 -25.77
CA PRO A 32 -9.01 45.80 -25.27
C PRO A 32 -8.13 45.34 -24.09
N ALA A 33 -6.91 45.85 -24.06
CA ALA A 33 -5.91 45.56 -23.05
C ALA A 33 -6.45 45.93 -21.63
N ARG A 34 -6.63 44.94 -20.78
CA ARG A 34 -6.97 45.15 -19.37
C ARG A 34 -5.76 45.73 -18.64
N VAL A 35 -5.89 46.94 -18.13
CA VAL A 35 -4.93 47.54 -17.21
C VAL A 35 -4.82 46.63 -15.98
N ARG A 36 -3.64 46.08 -15.74
CA ARG A 36 -3.34 45.27 -14.56
C ARG A 36 -3.25 46.21 -13.35
N SER A 37 -4.27 46.21 -12.51
CA SER A 37 -4.14 46.71 -11.13
C SER A 37 -3.19 45.73 -10.39
N GLY A 38 -2.09 46.27 -9.87
CA GLY A 38 -1.06 45.50 -9.16
C GLY A 38 -1.59 45.02 -7.81
N VAL A 39 -2.19 43.83 -7.81
CA VAL A 39 -2.33 43.03 -6.59
C VAL A 39 -1.08 42.17 -6.52
N VAL A 40 -0.19 42.48 -5.59
CA VAL A 40 0.94 41.64 -5.21
C VAL A 40 0.36 40.29 -4.78
N ARG A 41 0.41 39.30 -5.67
CA ARG A 41 0.10 37.93 -5.32
C ARG A 41 1.26 37.41 -4.47
N THR A 42 1.04 37.28 -3.17
CA THR A 42 1.88 36.39 -2.36
C THR A 42 2.02 35.05 -3.06
N PRO A 43 3.24 34.53 -3.22
CA PRO A 43 3.41 33.20 -3.81
C PRO A 43 2.62 32.21 -2.97
N LYS A 44 1.64 31.51 -3.56
CA LYS A 44 1.09 30.30 -2.96
C LYS A 44 2.28 29.41 -2.66
N ALA A 45 2.45 29.07 -1.37
CA ALA A 45 3.39 28.03 -0.99
C ALA A 45 3.16 26.87 -1.95
N SER A 46 4.16 26.54 -2.77
CA SER A 46 4.14 25.34 -3.59
C SER A 46 3.95 24.20 -2.61
N SER A 47 2.86 23.45 -2.74
CA SER A 47 2.77 22.11 -2.16
C SER A 47 3.88 21.34 -2.84
N GLY A 48 5.08 21.39 -2.27
CA GLY A 48 6.24 20.70 -2.80
C GLY A 48 5.89 19.22 -2.80
N ILE A 49 5.72 18.65 -3.98
CA ILE A 49 5.77 17.20 -4.15
C ILE A 49 7.14 16.83 -3.60
N LYS A 50 7.18 16.24 -2.38
CA LYS A 50 8.39 15.66 -1.84
C LYS A 50 8.74 14.49 -2.76
N VAL A 51 9.61 14.75 -3.75
CA VAL A 51 10.19 13.68 -4.56
C VAL A 51 11.10 12.91 -3.62
N ARG A 52 10.63 11.75 -3.19
CA ARG A 52 11.38 10.81 -2.37
C ARG A 52 12.54 10.30 -3.24
N ARG A 53 13.74 10.84 -3.03
CA ARG A 53 14.96 10.28 -3.62
C ARG A 53 15.34 9.06 -2.80
N VAL A 54 15.03 7.89 -3.31
CA VAL A 54 15.63 6.65 -2.81
C VAL A 54 17.07 6.63 -3.28
N GLU A 55 18.03 6.70 -2.35
CA GLU A 55 19.44 6.51 -2.67
C GLU A 55 19.62 5.10 -3.23
N ARG A 56 20.27 5.03 -4.40
CA ARG A 56 20.64 3.77 -5.03
C ARG A 56 22.09 3.52 -4.69
N ALA A 57 22.42 2.32 -4.23
CA ALA A 57 23.79 1.89 -4.14
C ALA A 57 24.45 1.87 -5.53
N PRO A 58 25.77 2.09 -5.63
CA PRO A 58 26.49 2.03 -6.90
C PRO A 58 26.29 0.67 -7.58
N ASP A 59 26.20 0.70 -8.91
CA ASP A 59 26.18 -0.50 -9.73
C ASP A 59 27.53 -1.22 -9.61
N ASP A 60 27.53 -2.45 -9.11
CA ASP A 60 28.71 -3.30 -8.95
C ASP A 60 28.67 -4.54 -9.84
N GLY A 61 27.74 -4.59 -10.81
CA GLY A 61 27.53 -5.69 -11.71
C GLY A 61 26.69 -6.81 -11.15
N TYR A 62 26.07 -6.61 -9.98
CA TYR A 62 25.16 -7.58 -9.39
C TYR A 62 23.99 -7.91 -10.34
N ASP A 63 23.72 -9.21 -10.52
CA ASP A 63 22.61 -9.73 -11.30
C ASP A 63 22.01 -10.97 -10.62
N ASN A 64 20.69 -11.04 -10.52
CA ASN A 64 19.99 -12.19 -9.95
C ASN A 64 18.61 -12.33 -10.59
N GLU A 65 18.22 -13.55 -10.94
CA GLU A 65 16.98 -13.84 -11.66
C GLU A 65 15.70 -13.45 -10.91
N PHE A 66 15.72 -13.49 -9.57
CA PHE A 66 14.56 -13.13 -8.74
C PHE A 66 14.39 -11.62 -8.56
N VAL A 67 15.48 -10.87 -8.72
CA VAL A 67 15.51 -9.40 -8.51
C VAL A 67 16.20 -8.66 -9.65
N PRO A 68 15.83 -8.89 -10.91
CA PRO A 68 16.56 -8.39 -12.09
C PRO A 68 16.61 -6.87 -12.22
N GLY A 69 15.87 -6.16 -11.40
CA GLY A 69 15.91 -4.69 -11.35
C GLY A 69 16.97 -4.13 -10.41
N LEU A 70 17.61 -4.97 -9.58
CA LEU A 70 18.74 -4.56 -8.73
C LEU A 70 20.05 -4.72 -9.50
N ARG A 71 20.97 -3.77 -9.30
CA ARG A 71 22.29 -3.71 -9.94
C ARG A 71 23.42 -3.56 -8.92
N SER A 72 23.08 -3.68 -7.65
CA SER A 72 24.05 -3.58 -6.55
C SER A 72 23.83 -4.70 -5.55
N SER A 73 24.91 -5.37 -5.19
CA SER A 73 24.95 -6.39 -4.13
C SER A 73 24.51 -5.80 -2.77
N ALA A 74 24.81 -4.53 -2.51
CA ALA A 74 24.38 -3.85 -1.30
C ALA A 74 22.85 -3.65 -1.26
N ASP A 75 22.21 -3.32 -2.40
CA ASP A 75 20.74 -3.29 -2.49
C ASP A 75 20.14 -4.69 -2.32
N GLY A 76 20.78 -5.72 -2.87
CA GLY A 76 20.39 -7.13 -2.68
C GLY A 76 20.47 -7.56 -1.22
N ALA A 77 21.57 -7.23 -0.53
CA ALA A 77 21.75 -7.52 0.89
C ALA A 77 20.70 -6.80 1.75
N ARG A 78 20.44 -5.52 1.48
CA ARG A 78 19.38 -4.77 2.16
C ARG A 78 17.99 -5.40 1.96
N LEU A 79 17.67 -5.86 0.76
CA LEU A 79 16.42 -6.57 0.51
C LEU A 79 16.35 -7.89 1.29
N ALA A 80 17.46 -8.65 1.36
CA ALA A 80 17.52 -9.88 2.15
C ALA A 80 17.27 -9.61 3.64
N ASP A 81 17.82 -8.52 4.18
CA ASP A 81 17.60 -8.09 5.57
C ASP A 81 16.13 -7.78 5.85
N GLU A 82 15.47 -7.03 4.96
CA GLU A 82 14.06 -6.68 5.13
C GLU A 82 13.12 -7.88 4.91
N LEU A 83 13.45 -8.79 4.01
CA LEU A 83 12.72 -10.05 3.85
C LEU A 83 12.82 -10.91 5.12
N ALA A 84 14.02 -11.09 5.66
CA ALA A 84 14.24 -11.87 6.87
C ALA A 84 13.53 -11.25 8.09
N PHE A 85 13.61 -9.92 8.24
CA PHE A 85 12.88 -9.20 9.29
C PHE A 85 11.36 -9.39 9.15
N SER A 86 10.82 -9.23 7.93
CA SER A 86 9.38 -9.33 7.71
C SER A 86 8.83 -10.73 7.96
N VAL A 87 9.65 -11.76 7.72
CA VAL A 87 9.30 -13.15 8.08
C VAL A 87 9.32 -13.33 9.60
N ALA A 88 10.38 -12.87 10.29
CA ALA A 88 10.46 -12.96 11.75
C ALA A 88 9.29 -12.24 12.43
N ARG A 89 8.91 -11.06 11.93
CA ARG A 89 7.72 -10.33 12.39
C ARG A 89 6.44 -11.13 12.18
N LEU A 90 6.28 -11.80 11.05
CA LEU A 90 5.09 -12.62 10.78
C LEU A 90 5.04 -13.85 11.69
N ASP A 91 6.18 -14.48 11.94
CA ASP A 91 6.32 -15.60 12.87
C ASP A 91 5.98 -15.14 14.30
N GLU A 92 6.47 -13.98 14.76
CA GLU A 92 6.11 -13.36 16.06
C GLU A 92 4.60 -13.09 16.13
N LEU A 93 4.03 -12.48 15.09
CA LEU A 93 2.59 -12.17 15.06
C LEU A 93 1.73 -13.41 15.23
N THR A 94 2.18 -14.56 14.72
CA THR A 94 1.46 -15.83 14.78
C THR A 94 1.67 -16.57 16.12
N SER A 95 2.88 -16.50 16.70
CA SER A 95 3.27 -17.30 17.86
C SER A 95 3.18 -16.58 19.21
N ASP A 96 3.54 -15.28 19.25
CA ASP A 96 3.54 -14.43 20.44
C ASP A 96 3.22 -12.97 20.05
N PRO A 97 1.96 -12.68 19.66
CA PRO A 97 1.57 -11.39 19.12
C PRO A 97 1.98 -10.22 20.03
N PRO A 98 2.69 -9.18 19.52
CA PRO A 98 3.13 -8.06 20.35
C PRO A 98 2.04 -7.01 20.58
N GLY A 99 2.01 -6.42 21.78
CA GLY A 99 1.17 -5.27 22.12
C GLY A 99 -0.29 -5.48 21.79
N LEU A 100 -0.92 -4.55 21.08
CA LEU A 100 -2.34 -4.63 20.75
C LEU A 100 -2.72 -5.82 19.84
N TYR A 101 -1.77 -6.43 19.14
CA TYR A 101 -2.06 -7.67 18.40
C TYR A 101 -2.40 -8.83 19.34
N ALA A 102 -1.82 -8.87 20.54
CA ALA A 102 -2.22 -9.88 21.57
C ALA A 102 -3.68 -9.70 21.98
N GLU A 103 -4.13 -8.46 22.07
CA GLU A 103 -5.55 -8.19 22.39
C GLU A 103 -6.47 -8.57 21.24
N VAL A 104 -6.07 -8.33 19.97
CA VAL A 104 -6.80 -8.82 18.79
C VAL A 104 -6.94 -10.33 18.83
N ALA A 105 -5.84 -11.06 19.11
CA ALA A 105 -5.84 -12.53 19.18
C ALA A 105 -6.69 -13.07 20.35
N ALA A 106 -6.72 -12.36 21.47
CA ALA A 106 -7.45 -12.75 22.67
C ALA A 106 -8.92 -12.30 22.68
N ALA A 107 -9.35 -11.49 21.71
CA ALA A 107 -10.72 -10.97 21.65
C ALA A 107 -11.73 -12.11 21.46
N GLY A 108 -12.68 -12.24 22.38
CA GLY A 108 -13.74 -13.26 22.28
C GLY A 108 -14.80 -12.96 21.22
N ASP A 109 -14.89 -11.70 20.77
CA ASP A 109 -15.79 -11.25 19.71
C ASP A 109 -14.98 -10.95 18.43
N PRO A 110 -15.21 -11.69 17.34
CA PRO A 110 -14.52 -11.46 16.06
C PRO A 110 -14.76 -10.07 15.47
N GLU A 111 -15.87 -9.41 15.77
CA GLU A 111 -16.14 -8.03 15.31
C GLU A 111 -15.25 -7.02 16.05
N GLU A 112 -15.05 -7.18 17.38
CA GLU A 112 -14.09 -6.36 18.16
C GLU A 112 -12.65 -6.63 17.69
N ALA A 113 -12.29 -7.91 17.43
CA ALA A 113 -10.99 -8.28 16.89
C ALA A 113 -10.72 -7.61 15.55
N ALA A 114 -11.67 -7.70 14.60
CA ALA A 114 -11.53 -7.11 13.28
C ALA A 114 -11.46 -5.58 13.36
N TRP A 115 -12.21 -4.97 14.25
CA TRP A 115 -12.17 -3.53 14.46
C TRP A 115 -10.82 -3.04 14.98
N LEU A 116 -10.28 -3.68 16.03
CA LEU A 116 -8.97 -3.33 16.56
C LEU A 116 -7.87 -3.55 15.51
N ALA A 117 -7.92 -4.64 14.77
CA ALA A 117 -6.99 -4.90 13.66
C ALA A 117 -7.10 -3.82 12.57
N PHE A 118 -8.31 -3.32 12.26
CA PHE A 118 -8.50 -2.19 11.33
C PHE A 118 -7.84 -0.91 11.87
N LEU A 119 -8.06 -0.56 13.14
CA LEU A 119 -7.45 0.63 13.75
C LEU A 119 -5.92 0.54 13.74
N ILE A 120 -5.34 -0.62 14.10
CA ILE A 120 -3.90 -0.87 14.03
C ILE A 120 -3.37 -0.64 12.61
N ALA A 121 -4.02 -1.21 11.61
CA ALA A 121 -3.58 -1.07 10.22
C ALA A 121 -3.79 0.36 9.67
N TYR A 122 -4.84 1.05 10.10
CA TYR A 122 -5.19 2.39 9.64
C TYR A 122 -4.27 3.47 10.23
N VAL A 123 -4.06 3.44 11.56
CA VAL A 123 -3.20 4.39 12.27
C VAL A 123 -1.73 4.02 12.13
N SER A 124 -1.42 2.72 12.07
CA SER A 124 -0.09 2.12 12.07
C SER A 124 0.68 2.37 13.38
N PRO A 125 1.25 1.34 13.99
CA PRO A 125 2.12 1.50 15.15
C PRO A 125 3.28 2.45 14.85
N GLY A 126 3.63 3.27 15.84
CA GLY A 126 4.77 4.16 15.82
C GLY A 126 6.11 3.41 15.88
N ARG A 127 7.16 4.12 16.24
CA ARG A 127 8.51 3.57 16.43
C ARG A 127 8.91 3.69 17.90
N GLY A 128 9.69 2.73 18.36
CA GLY A 128 10.25 2.76 19.72
C GLY A 128 9.33 2.23 20.80
N GLY A 129 9.60 2.58 22.04
CA GLY A 129 8.95 1.99 23.22
C GLY A 129 7.46 2.30 23.40
N ASP A 130 6.98 3.36 22.75
CA ASP A 130 5.57 3.80 22.79
C ASP A 130 4.87 3.64 21.43
N ALA A 131 5.16 2.53 20.76
CA ALA A 131 4.67 2.28 19.40
C ALA A 131 3.13 2.23 19.30
N TRP A 132 2.42 1.97 20.38
CA TRP A 132 0.98 1.71 20.40
C TRP A 132 0.14 2.92 20.84
N SER A 133 0.75 3.95 21.45
CA SER A 133 0.04 5.08 22.07
C SER A 133 -1.00 5.76 21.18
N GLU A 134 -0.69 5.98 19.91
CA GLU A 134 -1.62 6.62 18.98
C GLU A 134 -2.77 5.70 18.56
N VAL A 135 -2.52 4.38 18.46
CA VAL A 135 -3.58 3.40 18.20
C VAL A 135 -4.50 3.29 19.43
N GLU A 136 -3.92 3.28 20.64
CA GLU A 136 -4.68 3.29 21.88
C GLU A 136 -5.52 4.57 22.03
N ALA A 137 -4.96 5.73 21.69
CA ALA A 137 -5.69 7.00 21.71
C ALA A 137 -6.87 7.03 20.70
N ALA A 138 -6.76 6.30 19.59
CA ALA A 138 -7.83 6.16 18.59
C ALA A 138 -8.82 5.03 18.95
N ARG A 139 -8.63 4.34 20.08
CA ARG A 139 -9.41 3.15 20.42
C ARG A 139 -10.77 3.50 21.00
N VAL A 140 -11.82 2.96 20.41
CA VAL A 140 -13.18 2.88 20.95
C VAL A 140 -13.72 1.47 20.66
N PRO A 141 -14.58 0.88 21.50
CA PRO A 141 -15.16 -0.43 21.21
C PRO A 141 -16.03 -0.41 19.94
N TRP A 142 -16.00 -1.49 19.18
CA TRP A 142 -16.89 -1.64 18.02
C TRP A 142 -18.37 -1.59 18.41
N SER A 143 -18.69 -2.27 19.50
CA SER A 143 -20.04 -2.44 20.03
C SER A 143 -20.74 -1.13 20.43
N THR A 144 -19.98 -0.07 20.74
CA THR A 144 -20.57 1.25 21.07
C THR A 144 -21.17 1.97 19.85
N GLY A 145 -20.76 1.61 18.64
CA GLY A 145 -21.14 2.34 17.43
C GLY A 145 -20.44 3.69 17.26
N GLU A 146 -19.60 4.10 18.21
CA GLU A 146 -18.92 5.39 18.19
C GLU A 146 -17.81 5.45 17.14
N VAL A 147 -17.61 6.64 16.56
CA VAL A 147 -16.47 6.93 15.72
C VAL A 147 -15.38 7.55 16.59
N PRO A 148 -14.16 7.00 16.62
CA PRO A 148 -13.08 7.57 17.42
C PRO A 148 -12.72 8.99 16.97
N SER A 149 -12.34 9.85 17.93
CA SER A 149 -11.61 11.08 17.59
C SER A 149 -10.23 10.71 17.10
N LEU A 150 -9.82 11.32 15.99
CA LEU A 150 -8.48 11.19 15.44
C LEU A 150 -7.69 12.51 15.56
N ASP A 151 -8.16 13.42 16.39
CA ASP A 151 -7.50 14.70 16.62
C ASP A 151 -6.16 14.47 17.33
N GLY A 152 -5.10 15.03 16.74
CA GLY A 152 -3.73 14.85 17.24
C GLY A 152 -3.07 13.54 16.86
N ILE A 153 -3.77 12.60 16.22
CA ILE A 153 -3.17 11.36 15.69
C ILE A 153 -2.38 11.71 14.41
N ILE A 154 -1.15 11.27 14.36
CA ILE A 154 -0.27 11.38 13.19
C ILE A 154 -0.13 10.01 12.51
N GLY A 155 -0.02 8.97 13.31
CA GLY A 155 0.18 7.59 12.90
C GLY A 155 1.64 7.23 12.63
N GLY A 156 1.91 5.93 12.60
CA GLY A 156 3.22 5.38 12.31
C GLY A 156 3.62 5.46 10.83
N PRO A 157 4.79 4.92 10.47
CA PRO A 157 5.36 5.06 9.11
C PRO A 157 4.48 4.52 7.98
N ARG A 158 3.60 3.56 8.26
CA ARG A 158 2.68 2.97 7.26
C ARG A 158 1.24 3.47 7.40
N THR A 159 1.02 4.53 8.15
CA THR A 159 -0.33 5.07 8.37
C THR A 159 -1.08 5.35 7.07
N ALA A 160 -2.35 5.05 7.05
CA ALA A 160 -3.30 5.54 6.06
C ALA A 160 -4.06 6.77 6.55
N HIS A 161 -3.91 7.10 7.84
CA HIS A 161 -4.54 8.28 8.41
C HIS A 161 -3.93 9.57 7.82
N VAL A 162 -4.82 10.46 7.40
CA VAL A 162 -4.46 11.81 6.93
C VAL A 162 -5.23 12.79 7.80
N PRO A 163 -4.56 13.56 8.68
CA PRO A 163 -5.24 14.46 9.63
C PRO A 163 -6.27 15.40 8.97
N ALA A 164 -6.00 15.90 7.76
CA ALA A 164 -6.93 16.74 7.02
C ALA A 164 -8.26 16.07 6.62
N ARG A 165 -8.35 14.74 6.71
CA ARG A 165 -9.58 13.97 6.44
C ARG A 165 -10.38 13.68 7.71
N GLY A 166 -9.83 13.93 8.89
CA GLY A 166 -10.45 13.56 10.16
C GLY A 166 -10.87 12.09 10.17
N ALA A 167 -12.06 11.81 10.68
CA ALA A 167 -12.59 10.45 10.83
C ALA A 167 -13.27 9.86 9.58
N THR A 168 -13.30 10.56 8.44
CA THR A 168 -14.10 10.18 7.26
C THR A 168 -13.85 8.74 6.78
N THR A 169 -12.59 8.26 6.83
CA THR A 169 -12.27 6.88 6.42
C THR A 169 -12.85 5.86 7.41
N VAL A 170 -12.79 6.15 8.70
CA VAL A 170 -13.31 5.32 9.78
C VAL A 170 -14.83 5.24 9.72
N GLU A 171 -15.50 6.37 9.52
CA GLU A 171 -16.95 6.44 9.27
C GLU A 171 -17.34 5.61 8.04
N GLY A 172 -16.58 5.76 6.96
CA GLY A 172 -16.75 4.97 5.75
C GLY A 172 -16.61 3.46 5.97
N TYR A 173 -15.66 3.05 6.82
CA TYR A 173 -15.47 1.64 7.19
C TYR A 173 -16.67 1.12 8.00
N ARG A 174 -17.11 1.85 9.03
CA ARG A 174 -18.31 1.47 9.79
C ARG A 174 -19.56 1.36 8.91
N ALA A 175 -19.78 2.32 8.04
CA ALA A 175 -20.90 2.29 7.11
C ALA A 175 -20.80 1.12 6.11
N TRP A 176 -19.59 0.77 5.67
CA TRP A 176 -19.37 -0.42 4.83
C TRP A 176 -19.71 -1.70 5.60
N ALA A 177 -19.22 -1.86 6.82
CA ALA A 177 -19.48 -3.02 7.65
C ALA A 177 -20.99 -3.20 7.93
N GLN A 178 -21.70 -2.11 8.28
CA GLN A 178 -23.15 -2.14 8.48
C GLN A 178 -23.91 -2.64 7.25
N ARG A 179 -23.54 -2.12 6.05
CA ARG A 179 -24.16 -2.59 4.78
C ARG A 179 -23.84 -4.03 4.46
N SER A 180 -22.76 -4.56 4.97
CA SER A 180 -22.29 -5.93 4.75
C SER A 180 -22.84 -6.93 5.79
N GLY A 181 -23.62 -6.46 6.76
CA GLY A 181 -24.12 -7.31 7.86
C GLY A 181 -23.11 -7.58 8.97
N GLY A 182 -22.06 -6.76 9.06
CA GLY A 182 -20.93 -6.87 9.98
C GLY A 182 -19.60 -6.86 9.25
N GLN A 183 -18.51 -6.65 9.99
CA GLN A 183 -17.14 -6.70 9.44
C GLN A 183 -16.80 -8.12 8.98
N VAL A 184 -17.00 -9.08 9.86
CA VAL A 184 -16.71 -10.49 9.61
C VAL A 184 -17.51 -11.01 8.42
N ALA A 185 -18.80 -10.75 8.37
CA ALA A 185 -19.66 -11.15 7.23
C ALA A 185 -19.19 -10.54 5.91
N GLY A 186 -18.82 -9.26 5.93
CA GLY A 186 -18.32 -8.56 4.74
C GLY A 186 -16.96 -9.07 4.24
N LEU A 187 -16.10 -9.54 5.15
CA LEU A 187 -14.75 -10.04 4.87
C LEU A 187 -14.72 -11.52 4.53
N GLN A 188 -15.57 -12.32 5.19
CA GLN A 188 -15.56 -13.78 5.04
C GLN A 188 -15.96 -14.20 3.63
N GLY A 189 -16.97 -13.56 3.05
CA GLY A 189 -17.50 -13.91 1.74
C GLY A 189 -18.11 -15.30 1.71
N ASP A 190 -17.88 -16.05 0.62
CA ASP A 190 -18.36 -17.41 0.44
C ASP A 190 -17.55 -18.39 1.32
N ALA A 191 -18.24 -19.30 2.00
CA ALA A 191 -17.64 -20.31 2.86
C ALA A 191 -16.68 -21.26 2.10
N GLU A 192 -17.01 -21.55 0.83
CA GLU A 192 -16.24 -22.46 -0.03
C GLU A 192 -14.96 -21.83 -0.60
N TRP A 193 -14.70 -20.56 -0.33
CA TRP A 193 -13.49 -19.95 -0.83
C TRP A 193 -12.26 -20.40 -0.05
N GLU A 194 -11.25 -20.82 -0.78
CA GLU A 194 -9.91 -21.02 -0.25
C GLU A 194 -9.35 -19.70 0.35
N PRO A 195 -8.47 -19.77 1.37
CA PRO A 195 -7.93 -18.59 2.06
C PRO A 195 -7.33 -17.54 1.11
N THR A 196 -6.61 -17.97 0.07
CA THR A 196 -6.00 -17.09 -0.94
C THR A 196 -7.04 -16.38 -1.80
N ARG A 197 -8.07 -17.10 -2.22
CA ARG A 197 -9.19 -16.52 -2.98
C ARG A 197 -9.98 -15.55 -2.11
N ARG A 198 -10.21 -15.90 -0.84
CA ARG A 198 -10.90 -15.03 0.12
C ARG A 198 -10.15 -13.74 0.32
N PHE A 199 -8.83 -13.79 0.51
CA PHE A 199 -7.99 -12.61 0.61
C PHE A 199 -8.18 -11.70 -0.61
N ALA A 200 -7.99 -12.21 -1.83
CA ALA A 200 -8.10 -11.44 -3.06
C ALA A 200 -9.48 -10.80 -3.23
N ARG A 201 -10.56 -11.57 -3.04
CA ARG A 201 -11.93 -11.08 -3.18
C ARG A 201 -12.34 -10.06 -2.13
N SER A 202 -11.94 -10.27 -0.88
CA SER A 202 -12.21 -9.32 0.19
C SER A 202 -11.40 -8.04 0.00
N PHE A 203 -10.17 -8.16 -0.50
CA PHE A 203 -9.33 -7.01 -0.84
C PHE A 203 -9.97 -6.14 -1.93
N GLU A 204 -10.56 -6.73 -2.96
CA GLU A 204 -11.28 -6.02 -4.03
C GLU A 204 -12.56 -5.33 -3.51
N ARG A 205 -13.30 -5.97 -2.60
CA ARG A 205 -14.59 -5.48 -2.08
C ARG A 205 -14.47 -4.23 -1.21
N ILE A 206 -13.41 -4.12 -0.40
CA ILE A 206 -13.20 -2.94 0.43
C ILE A 206 -12.58 -1.83 -0.42
N THR A 207 -13.42 -0.90 -0.86
CA THR A 207 -12.99 0.31 -1.54
C THR A 207 -13.45 1.51 -0.73
N LEU A 208 -12.56 2.03 0.11
CA LEU A 208 -12.82 3.16 1.00
C LEU A 208 -11.86 4.31 0.69
N PRO A 209 -12.37 5.54 0.50
CA PRO A 209 -11.52 6.71 0.37
C PRO A 209 -10.60 6.86 1.58
N GLY A 210 -9.30 6.97 1.36
CA GLY A 210 -8.31 7.13 2.43
C GLY A 210 -7.82 5.84 3.07
N PHE A 211 -8.39 4.67 2.78
CA PHE A 211 -7.84 3.39 3.20
C PHE A 211 -6.85 2.91 2.15
N SER A 212 -5.57 3.21 2.34
CA SER A 212 -4.52 2.90 1.38
C SER A 212 -4.39 1.40 1.11
N ARG A 213 -3.82 1.02 -0.05
CA ARG A 213 -3.52 -0.38 -0.36
C ARG A 213 -2.68 -1.02 0.74
N GLY A 214 -1.63 -0.34 1.20
CA GLY A 214 -0.71 -0.88 2.21
C GLY A 214 -1.39 -1.14 3.56
N ALA A 215 -2.22 -0.20 4.03
CA ALA A 215 -2.97 -0.38 5.29
C ALA A 215 -4.01 -1.51 5.15
N LYS A 216 -4.71 -1.59 4.02
CA LYS A 216 -5.64 -2.67 3.73
C LYS A 216 -4.93 -4.04 3.68
N TYR A 217 -3.75 -4.08 3.09
CA TYR A 217 -2.95 -5.30 3.02
C TYR A 217 -2.54 -5.78 4.41
N GLU A 218 -2.03 -4.86 5.24
CA GLU A 218 -1.66 -5.14 6.62
C GLU A 218 -2.86 -5.62 7.46
N PHE A 219 -4.00 -4.98 7.29
CA PHE A 219 -5.25 -5.40 7.95
C PHE A 219 -5.58 -6.87 7.65
N PHE A 220 -5.51 -7.28 6.39
CA PHE A 220 -5.84 -8.65 5.98
C PHE A 220 -4.77 -9.66 6.42
N VAL A 221 -3.49 -9.29 6.34
CA VAL A 221 -2.40 -10.11 6.87
C VAL A 221 -2.57 -10.32 8.38
N THR A 222 -2.93 -9.28 9.12
CA THR A 222 -3.18 -9.36 10.56
C THR A 222 -4.33 -10.31 10.88
N LEU A 223 -5.48 -10.16 10.20
CA LEU A 223 -6.63 -11.05 10.43
C LEU A 223 -6.32 -12.52 10.13
N GLY A 224 -5.54 -12.78 9.08
CA GLY A 224 -5.12 -14.13 8.72
C GLY A 224 -4.12 -14.72 9.70
N ALA A 225 -3.06 -13.96 10.03
CA ALA A 225 -1.99 -14.42 10.93
C ALA A 225 -2.48 -14.68 12.36
N LEU A 226 -3.44 -13.89 12.84
CA LEU A 226 -4.05 -14.06 14.16
C LEU A 226 -5.22 -15.06 14.17
N GLY A 227 -5.53 -15.68 13.03
CA GLY A 227 -6.60 -16.69 12.96
C GLY A 227 -8.03 -16.15 13.11
N ILE A 228 -8.22 -14.82 12.99
CA ILE A 228 -9.56 -14.21 13.09
C ILE A 228 -10.41 -14.60 11.87
N LEU A 229 -9.80 -14.60 10.69
CA LEU A 229 -10.43 -15.03 9.44
C LEU A 229 -9.41 -15.85 8.63
N PRO A 230 -9.86 -16.88 7.88
CA PRO A 230 -8.98 -17.66 7.01
C PRO A 230 -8.61 -16.86 5.75
N LEU A 231 -7.63 -15.97 5.90
CA LEU A 231 -7.11 -15.08 4.85
C LEU A 231 -5.61 -15.38 4.65
N GLU A 232 -5.20 -15.59 3.40
CA GLU A 232 -3.81 -15.85 3.03
C GLU A 232 -3.42 -15.01 1.82
N ALA A 233 -2.34 -14.22 1.94
CA ALA A 233 -1.84 -13.42 0.84
C ALA A 233 -1.11 -14.28 -0.18
N SER A 234 -1.50 -14.16 -1.45
CA SER A 234 -0.85 -14.83 -2.60
C SER A 234 -0.46 -13.85 -3.71
N THR A 235 -0.73 -12.57 -3.52
CA THR A 235 -0.43 -11.47 -4.45
C THR A 235 -0.04 -10.22 -3.66
N LEU A 236 0.61 -9.24 -4.30
CA LEU A 236 0.83 -7.91 -3.74
C LEU A 236 -0.43 -7.04 -3.82
N ALA A 237 -1.48 -7.54 -4.44
CA ALA A 237 -2.70 -6.79 -4.72
C ALA A 237 -2.41 -5.44 -5.41
N VAL A 238 -1.64 -5.51 -6.51
CA VAL A 238 -1.17 -4.34 -7.27
C VAL A 238 -2.35 -3.50 -7.72
N GLY A 239 -2.45 -2.29 -7.17
CA GLY A 239 -3.48 -1.32 -7.49
C GLY A 239 -3.06 -0.32 -8.58
N LYS A 240 -3.96 0.64 -8.84
CA LYS A 240 -3.71 1.73 -9.80
C LYS A 240 -2.96 2.92 -9.19
N ASP A 241 -2.69 2.91 -7.89
CA ASP A 241 -1.99 4.00 -7.22
C ASP A 241 -0.50 3.95 -7.56
N ALA A 242 -0.09 4.87 -8.43
CA ALA A 242 1.30 5.00 -8.85
C ALA A 242 2.24 5.52 -7.74
N LEU A 243 1.68 6.05 -6.65
CA LEU A 243 2.44 6.59 -5.52
C LEU A 243 2.60 5.58 -4.38
N ASP A 244 2.00 4.38 -4.49
CA ASP A 244 2.18 3.34 -3.49
C ASP A 244 3.67 2.93 -3.39
N PRO A 245 4.29 3.08 -2.20
CA PRO A 245 5.72 2.83 -2.02
C PRO A 245 6.11 1.37 -2.28
N VAL A 246 5.23 0.42 -1.93
CA VAL A 246 5.46 -1.02 -2.17
C VAL A 246 5.47 -1.33 -3.65
N ILE A 247 4.52 -0.78 -4.40
CA ILE A 247 4.45 -0.99 -5.86
C ILE A 247 5.64 -0.34 -6.56
N SER A 248 6.07 0.83 -6.09
CA SER A 248 7.27 1.50 -6.61
C SER A 248 8.54 0.70 -6.32
N ALA A 249 8.66 0.15 -5.10
CA ALA A 249 9.75 -0.75 -4.71
C ALA A 249 9.74 -2.05 -5.54
N ALA A 250 8.58 -2.68 -5.67
CA ALA A 250 8.42 -3.90 -6.47
C ALA A 250 8.86 -3.69 -7.93
N LYS A 251 8.45 -2.58 -8.55
CA LYS A 251 8.91 -2.23 -9.91
C LYS A 251 10.41 -2.08 -9.99
N ARG A 252 11.04 -1.46 -8.98
CA ARG A 252 12.48 -1.29 -8.90
C ARG A 252 13.20 -2.64 -8.74
N VAL A 253 12.74 -3.47 -7.81
CA VAL A 253 13.36 -4.77 -7.48
C VAL A 253 13.18 -5.77 -8.62
N LEU A 254 11.97 -5.86 -9.17
CA LEU A 254 11.61 -6.86 -10.18
C LEU A 254 11.88 -6.39 -11.61
N GLY A 255 12.30 -5.14 -11.82
CA GLY A 255 12.66 -4.60 -13.11
C GLY A 255 11.53 -4.49 -14.12
N ILE A 256 10.26 -4.49 -13.68
CA ILE A 256 9.10 -4.52 -14.55
C ILE A 256 7.97 -3.61 -14.03
N GLY A 257 7.25 -2.95 -14.93
CA GLY A 257 6.18 -2.01 -14.59
C GLY A 257 4.76 -2.50 -14.86
N ASP A 258 4.60 -3.59 -15.62
CA ASP A 258 3.30 -4.18 -15.92
C ASP A 258 2.76 -4.96 -14.72
N ALA A 259 1.49 -4.74 -14.35
CA ALA A 259 0.91 -5.29 -13.13
C ALA A 259 0.87 -6.83 -13.11
N ILE A 260 0.52 -7.47 -14.23
CA ILE A 260 0.40 -8.94 -14.30
C ILE A 260 1.79 -9.59 -14.16
N ASN A 261 2.76 -9.06 -14.88
CA ASN A 261 4.13 -9.56 -14.79
C ASN A 261 4.77 -9.24 -13.45
N LEU A 262 4.41 -8.11 -12.82
CA LEU A 262 4.88 -7.75 -11.50
C LEU A 262 4.41 -8.76 -10.44
N GLU A 263 3.13 -9.14 -10.46
CA GLU A 263 2.58 -10.17 -9.55
C GLU A 263 3.24 -11.54 -9.77
N ARG A 264 3.45 -11.93 -11.04
CA ARG A 264 4.16 -13.18 -11.36
C ARG A 264 5.60 -13.18 -10.84
N ARG A 265 6.35 -12.09 -11.07
CA ARG A 265 7.73 -11.93 -10.58
C ARG A 265 7.80 -11.86 -9.05
N ALA A 266 6.84 -11.24 -8.41
CA ALA A 266 6.74 -11.24 -6.96
C ALA A 266 6.53 -12.66 -6.39
N ALA A 267 5.71 -13.48 -7.07
CA ALA A 267 5.53 -14.87 -6.69
C ALA A 267 6.80 -15.71 -6.94
N GLU A 268 7.55 -15.43 -8.00
CA GLU A 268 8.85 -16.07 -8.26
C GLU A 268 9.87 -15.72 -7.16
N LEU A 269 9.97 -14.45 -6.77
CA LEU A 269 10.81 -13.98 -5.67
C LEU A 269 10.42 -14.63 -4.34
N ALA A 270 9.14 -14.61 -3.97
CA ALA A 270 8.66 -15.21 -2.73
C ALA A 270 9.04 -16.70 -2.64
N ARG A 271 8.83 -17.44 -3.74
CA ARG A 271 9.15 -18.86 -3.83
C ARG A 271 10.67 -19.12 -3.82
N GLY A 272 11.44 -18.35 -4.61
CA GLY A 272 12.90 -18.50 -4.72
C GLY A 272 13.61 -18.16 -3.41
N ALA A 273 13.16 -17.13 -2.70
CA ALA A 273 13.70 -16.75 -1.41
C ALA A 273 13.13 -17.58 -0.23
N GLY A 274 12.12 -18.45 -0.47
CA GLY A 274 11.49 -19.25 0.59
C GLY A 274 10.76 -18.40 1.63
N VAL A 275 10.12 -17.30 1.21
CA VAL A 275 9.40 -16.38 2.12
C VAL A 275 7.89 -16.41 1.86
N PRO A 276 7.05 -16.28 2.91
CA PRO A 276 5.61 -16.14 2.74
C PRO A 276 5.28 -14.86 1.97
N PHE A 277 4.26 -14.92 1.11
CA PHE A 277 3.85 -13.74 0.34
C PHE A 277 3.45 -12.56 1.24
N ALA A 278 2.84 -12.86 2.38
CA ALA A 278 2.47 -11.86 3.38
C ALA A 278 3.66 -11.02 3.90
N ALA A 279 4.87 -11.60 3.95
CA ALA A 279 6.08 -10.90 4.38
C ALA A 279 6.60 -9.93 3.30
N LEU A 280 6.29 -10.18 2.03
CA LEU A 280 6.87 -9.43 0.91
C LEU A 280 6.43 -7.96 0.88
N ASP A 281 5.21 -7.68 1.28
CA ASP A 281 4.67 -6.31 1.29
C ASP A 281 5.43 -5.38 2.24
N LEU A 282 5.63 -5.81 3.49
CA LEU A 282 6.39 -5.03 4.47
C LEU A 282 7.87 -4.91 4.09
N ALA A 283 8.46 -6.00 3.58
CA ALA A 283 9.85 -5.99 3.14
C ALA A 283 10.08 -4.98 2.02
N LEU A 284 9.21 -4.92 1.02
CA LEU A 284 9.29 -3.95 -0.08
C LEU A 284 9.03 -2.51 0.39
N PHE A 285 8.11 -2.32 1.35
CA PHE A 285 7.90 -1.02 1.96
C PHE A 285 9.18 -0.52 2.63
N ASN A 286 9.78 -1.34 3.49
CA ASN A 286 11.00 -1.01 4.22
C ASN A 286 12.21 -0.85 3.29
N PHE A 287 12.30 -1.66 2.25
CA PHE A 287 13.34 -1.53 1.22
C PHE A 287 13.30 -0.15 0.52
N ALA A 288 12.09 0.41 0.32
CA ALA A 288 11.93 1.74 -0.26
C ALA A 288 12.05 2.88 0.77
N ALA A 289 11.94 2.57 2.05
CA ALA A 289 11.96 3.55 3.13
C ALA A 289 13.40 3.99 3.45
N SER A 290 13.56 5.23 3.91
CA SER A 290 14.75 5.62 4.67
C SER A 290 14.73 4.95 6.05
N GLU A 291 15.85 4.97 6.76
CA GLU A 291 15.94 4.38 8.10
C GLU A 291 14.91 4.98 9.06
N ASP A 292 14.69 6.29 8.98
CA ASP A 292 13.70 7.01 9.80
C ASP A 292 12.25 6.70 9.43
N GLU A 293 12.00 6.15 8.25
CA GLU A 293 10.65 5.83 7.76
C GLU A 293 10.38 4.32 7.75
N ARG A 294 11.36 3.50 8.16
CA ARG A 294 11.23 2.06 8.27
C ARG A 294 10.17 1.71 9.31
N SER A 295 9.30 0.76 9.01
CA SER A 295 8.24 0.31 9.91
C SER A 295 8.55 -1.06 10.49
N THR A 296 8.42 -1.20 11.80
CA THR A 296 8.42 -2.50 12.46
C THR A 296 7.02 -3.09 12.57
N MET A 297 5.99 -2.30 12.35
CA MET A 297 4.60 -2.67 12.64
C MET A 297 4.42 -3.19 14.07
N GLY A 298 5.11 -2.58 15.04
CA GLY A 298 5.05 -2.95 16.45
C GLY A 298 5.78 -4.23 16.84
N ALA A 299 6.51 -4.88 15.90
CA ALA A 299 7.30 -6.07 16.21
C ALA A 299 8.46 -5.78 17.17
N ARG A 300 8.76 -6.74 18.04
CA ARG A 300 9.85 -6.71 19.03
C ARG A 300 11.08 -7.50 18.56
N VAL A 301 10.88 -8.36 17.55
CA VAL A 301 11.91 -9.29 17.07
C VAL A 301 12.89 -8.61 16.10
N ALA A 302 14.10 -9.19 16.04
CA ALA A 302 15.06 -8.95 14.95
C ALA A 302 14.97 -10.07 13.90
N ALA A 303 15.58 -9.85 12.75
CA ALA A 303 15.72 -10.88 11.73
C ALA A 303 16.54 -12.06 12.28
N ASP A 304 16.06 -13.29 12.04
CA ASP A 304 16.83 -14.50 12.33
C ASP A 304 18.06 -14.57 11.42
N PRO A 305 19.29 -14.71 11.97
CA PRO A 305 20.51 -14.74 11.19
C PRO A 305 20.61 -15.90 10.18
N GLU A 306 20.09 -17.08 10.52
CA GLU A 306 20.12 -18.23 9.62
C GLU A 306 19.17 -18.04 8.44
N ARG A 307 17.97 -17.56 8.71
CA ARG A 307 17.00 -17.19 7.67
C ARG A 307 17.53 -16.08 6.78
N ARG A 308 18.11 -15.03 7.38
CA ARG A 308 18.79 -13.96 6.64
C ARG A 308 19.85 -14.52 5.68
N ALA A 309 20.75 -15.40 6.19
CA ALA A 309 21.78 -16.02 5.37
C ALA A 309 21.20 -16.90 4.26
N SER A 310 20.09 -17.62 4.52
CA SER A 310 19.40 -18.42 3.52
C SER A 310 18.81 -17.55 2.40
N ILE A 311 18.13 -16.47 2.74
CA ILE A 311 17.56 -15.53 1.77
C ILE A 311 18.68 -14.84 0.98
N ALA A 312 19.77 -14.41 1.65
CA ALA A 312 20.91 -13.79 1.00
C ALA A 312 21.52 -14.74 -0.06
N ARG A 313 21.72 -16.01 0.27
CA ARG A 313 22.18 -17.03 -0.72
C ARG A 313 21.24 -17.17 -1.90
N ALA A 314 19.91 -17.20 -1.68
CA ALA A 314 18.93 -17.28 -2.77
C ALA A 314 19.02 -16.05 -3.69
N LEU A 315 19.35 -14.91 -3.13
CA LEU A 315 19.57 -13.67 -3.88
C LEU A 315 21.00 -13.53 -4.44
N GLY A 316 21.86 -14.57 -4.31
CA GLY A 316 23.23 -14.54 -4.80
C GLY A 316 24.15 -13.58 -4.02
N ILE A 317 23.81 -13.30 -2.77
CA ILE A 317 24.61 -12.50 -1.83
C ILE A 317 25.27 -13.48 -0.87
N GLY A 318 26.56 -13.69 -1.04
CA GLY A 318 27.34 -14.66 -0.24
C GLY A 318 28.80 -14.29 -0.12
#